data_0bc8a846c1ce91273e100d6aaf7292a4
#
_entry.id   0bc8a846c1ce91273e100d6aaf7292a4
#
_cell.length_a   1.000
_cell.length_b   1.000
_cell.length_c   1.000
_cell.angle_alpha   90.00
_cell.angle_beta   90.00
_cell.angle_gamma   90.00
#
_symmetry.space_group_name_H-M   'P 1'
#
loop_
_entity.id
_entity.type
_entity.pdbx_description
1 polymer ?
#
loop_
_entity_poly.entity_id
_entity_poly.type
_entity_poly.pdbx_seq_one_letter_code
_entity_poly.pdbx_strand_id
1 'polypeptide(L)'
;MGSWREVSKSLPGLASLPSAVMTAVRHILDQKGHQIWSVHPGDTVYDAIKMMADKDVGALVVLDASKIVGIVTERDYARNVFLKGRASPQTLVGEIMGRNVVYVEPDKSIEECMAIMSAKRVRHLPVINDGELLGIVSIGDLVKSIISDREFAIEQLEHYIRGAKT
;
A
#
# COMPACT_ATOMS: atom_id res chain seq x y z
N MET A 1 4.25 4.53 -21.91
CA MET A 1 5.28 4.57 -20.86
C MET A 1 4.66 5.11 -19.59
N GLY A 2 4.49 4.25 -18.59
CA GLY A 2 4.06 4.69 -17.27
C GLY A 2 5.15 5.54 -16.64
N SER A 3 4.87 6.81 -16.35
CA SER A 3 5.83 7.64 -15.64
C SER A 3 5.79 7.28 -14.14
N TRP A 4 6.81 6.63 -13.68
CA TRP A 4 7.08 6.41 -12.26
C TRP A 4 7.41 7.75 -11.61
N ARG A 5 6.73 8.07 -10.52
CA ARG A 5 7.16 9.17 -9.65
C ARG A 5 7.55 8.58 -8.30
N GLU A 6 8.85 8.54 -8.08
CA GLU A 6 9.38 8.35 -6.74
C GLU A 6 9.02 9.56 -5.88
N VAL A 7 8.38 9.32 -4.76
CA VAL A 7 8.11 10.35 -3.75
C VAL A 7 9.19 10.25 -2.67
N SER A 8 10.44 10.37 -3.09
CA SER A 8 11.59 10.23 -2.18
C SER A 8 12.15 11.56 -1.66
N LYS A 9 11.68 12.70 -2.14
CA LYS A 9 12.26 13.99 -1.74
C LYS A 9 11.31 14.82 -0.89
N SER A 10 11.68 14.90 0.38
CA SER A 10 11.37 15.96 1.36
C SER A 10 9.92 16.46 1.40
N LEU A 11 9.11 15.85 2.24
CA LEU A 11 7.98 16.55 2.87
C LEU A 11 8.57 17.49 3.93
N PRO A 12 8.33 18.81 3.86
CA PRO A 12 8.78 19.71 4.90
C PRO A 12 8.02 19.43 6.19
N GLY A 13 8.73 19.21 7.28
CA GLY A 13 8.16 19.04 8.62
C GLY A 13 8.49 17.73 9.33
N LEU A 14 9.10 16.75 8.68
CA LEU A 14 9.43 15.46 9.29
C LEU A 14 10.85 15.37 9.91
N ALA A 15 11.62 16.45 9.89
CA ALA A 15 13.03 16.45 10.28
C ALA A 15 13.30 16.43 11.78
N SER A 16 12.29 16.33 12.65
CA SER A 16 12.51 16.49 14.11
C SER A 16 11.71 15.54 15.01
N LEU A 17 11.39 14.34 14.53
CA LEU A 17 10.90 13.32 15.45
C LEU A 17 12.11 12.60 16.09
N PRO A 18 12.14 12.42 17.45
CA PRO A 18 13.21 11.68 18.07
C PRO A 18 13.24 10.25 17.50
N SER A 19 14.46 9.71 17.40
CA SER A 19 14.78 8.35 16.96
C SER A 19 14.18 7.26 17.88
N ALA A 20 12.88 7.31 18.12
CA ALA A 20 12.12 6.15 18.54
C ALA A 20 12.09 5.19 17.35
N VAL A 21 12.38 3.93 17.56
CA VAL A 21 12.47 2.86 16.56
C VAL A 21 11.38 3.04 15.51
N MET A 22 11.71 3.72 14.41
CA MET A 22 10.77 3.94 13.31
C MET A 22 10.68 2.63 12.54
N THR A 23 9.56 1.94 12.69
CA THR A 23 9.33 0.68 11.97
C THR A 23 9.27 0.97 10.48
N ALA A 24 10.15 0.34 9.73
CA ALA A 24 10.20 0.47 8.28
C ALA A 24 9.17 -0.45 7.61
N VAL A 25 8.70 -0.05 6.44
CA VAL A 25 7.72 -0.80 5.64
C VAL A 25 8.17 -2.23 5.35
N ARG A 26 9.48 -2.48 5.20
CA ARG A 26 10.01 -3.84 5.04
C ARG A 26 9.52 -4.80 6.10
N HIS A 27 9.45 -4.35 7.36
CA HIS A 27 9.01 -5.20 8.48
C HIS A 27 7.54 -5.59 8.34
N ILE A 28 6.71 -4.70 7.79
CA ILE A 28 5.31 -5.03 7.48
C ILE A 28 5.24 -6.13 6.43
N LEU A 29 6.03 -6.02 5.36
CA LEU A 29 6.08 -7.04 4.31
C LEU A 29 6.61 -8.38 4.83
N ASP A 30 7.61 -8.37 5.71
CA ASP A 30 8.15 -9.57 6.33
C ASP A 30 7.10 -10.28 7.20
N GLN A 31 6.22 -9.54 7.85
CA GLN A 31 5.13 -10.09 8.68
C GLN A 31 3.94 -10.57 7.87
N LYS A 32 3.46 -9.77 6.90
CA LYS A 32 2.26 -10.09 6.11
C LYS A 32 2.56 -10.98 4.91
N GLY A 33 3.81 -11.07 4.48
CA GLY A 33 4.25 -11.75 3.27
C GLY A 33 4.39 -10.82 2.07
N HIS A 34 5.14 -11.32 1.08
CA HIS A 34 5.45 -10.61 -0.17
C HIS A 34 4.51 -10.97 -1.32
N GLN A 35 3.35 -11.54 -1.02
CA GLN A 35 2.41 -11.94 -2.04
C GLN A 35 1.81 -10.73 -2.75
N ILE A 36 1.89 -10.74 -4.08
CA ILE A 36 1.39 -9.69 -4.96
C ILE A 36 0.32 -10.29 -5.86
N TRP A 37 -0.86 -9.70 -5.83
CA TRP A 37 -1.91 -10.02 -6.77
C TRP A 37 -1.89 -8.99 -7.89
N SER A 38 -1.88 -9.43 -9.12
CA SER A 38 -1.77 -8.58 -10.30
C SER A 38 -2.74 -8.98 -11.38
N VAL A 39 -3.05 -8.02 -12.24
CA VAL A 39 -3.85 -8.18 -13.46
C VAL A 39 -3.13 -7.53 -14.63
N HIS A 40 -3.52 -7.88 -15.84
CA HIS A 40 -3.05 -7.29 -17.07
C HIS A 40 -3.99 -6.15 -17.53
N PRO A 41 -3.52 -5.12 -18.23
CA PRO A 41 -4.40 -4.06 -18.76
C PRO A 41 -5.54 -4.56 -19.65
N GLY A 42 -5.34 -5.69 -20.32
CA GLY A 42 -6.34 -6.35 -21.17
C GLY A 42 -7.35 -7.22 -20.43
N ASP A 43 -7.18 -7.43 -19.13
CA ASP A 43 -8.15 -8.17 -18.32
C ASP A 43 -9.42 -7.32 -18.11
N THR A 44 -10.54 -7.99 -17.86
CA THR A 44 -11.77 -7.28 -17.57
C THR A 44 -11.80 -6.72 -16.16
N VAL A 45 -12.52 -5.64 -15.98
CA VAL A 45 -12.76 -5.09 -14.64
C VAL A 45 -13.52 -6.08 -13.76
N TYR A 46 -14.40 -6.90 -14.37
CA TYR A 46 -15.08 -7.97 -13.65
C TYR A 46 -14.10 -8.96 -13.02
N ASP A 47 -13.11 -9.44 -13.77
CA ASP A 47 -12.09 -10.36 -13.27
C ASP A 47 -11.24 -9.72 -12.18
N ALA A 48 -10.89 -8.45 -12.33
CA ALA A 48 -10.14 -7.69 -11.33
C ALA A 48 -10.92 -7.57 -10.00
N ILE A 49 -12.19 -7.19 -10.05
CA ILE A 49 -13.05 -7.08 -8.86
C ILE A 49 -13.28 -8.44 -8.21
N LYS A 50 -13.49 -9.48 -9.02
CA LYS A 50 -13.61 -10.85 -8.53
C LYS A 50 -12.34 -11.28 -7.79
N MET A 51 -11.17 -11.00 -8.34
CA MET A 51 -9.88 -11.30 -7.69
C MET A 51 -9.73 -10.52 -6.38
N MET A 52 -10.09 -9.23 -6.34
CA MET A 52 -10.07 -8.45 -5.10
C MET A 52 -10.94 -9.07 -4.01
N ALA A 53 -12.15 -9.51 -4.37
CA ALA A 53 -13.06 -10.17 -3.44
C ALA A 53 -12.52 -11.52 -2.96
N ASP A 54 -12.04 -12.36 -3.88
CA ASP A 54 -11.53 -13.70 -3.57
C ASP A 54 -10.26 -13.68 -2.71
N LYS A 55 -9.45 -12.61 -2.84
CA LYS A 55 -8.17 -12.44 -2.13
C LYS A 55 -8.24 -11.49 -0.95
N ASP A 56 -9.42 -10.91 -0.69
CA ASP A 56 -9.64 -9.92 0.37
C ASP A 56 -8.65 -8.75 0.31
N VAL A 57 -8.51 -8.18 -0.88
CA VAL A 57 -7.66 -7.01 -1.14
C VAL A 57 -8.44 -5.91 -1.84
N GLY A 58 -8.11 -4.65 -1.58
CA GLY A 58 -8.78 -3.49 -2.18
C GLY A 58 -8.07 -2.89 -3.38
N ALA A 59 -6.94 -3.46 -3.80
CA ALA A 59 -6.15 -2.99 -4.93
C ALA A 59 -5.36 -4.13 -5.58
N LEU A 60 -5.15 -4.01 -6.88
CA LEU A 60 -4.28 -4.90 -7.66
C LEU A 60 -3.25 -4.08 -8.43
N VAL A 61 -2.04 -4.59 -8.51
CA VAL A 61 -1.02 -4.04 -9.40
C VAL A 61 -1.35 -4.44 -10.84
N VAL A 62 -1.23 -3.51 -11.77
CA VAL A 62 -1.42 -3.80 -13.19
C VAL A 62 -0.05 -3.96 -13.84
N LEU A 63 0.20 -5.15 -14.34
CA LEU A 63 1.47 -5.53 -14.98
C LEU A 63 1.30 -5.72 -16.49
N ASP A 64 2.24 -5.19 -17.25
CA ASP A 64 2.40 -5.47 -18.67
C ASP A 64 3.86 -5.84 -18.92
N ALA A 65 4.10 -7.02 -19.51
CA ALA A 65 5.44 -7.57 -19.72
C ALA A 65 6.34 -7.48 -18.45
N SER A 66 5.80 -7.86 -17.31
CA SER A 66 6.45 -7.81 -15.98
C SER A 66 6.78 -6.41 -15.46
N LYS A 67 6.33 -5.36 -16.16
CA LYS A 67 6.45 -3.96 -15.71
C LYS A 67 5.14 -3.48 -15.12
N ILE A 68 5.22 -2.73 -14.02
CA ILE A 68 4.03 -2.10 -13.48
C ILE A 68 3.64 -0.93 -14.38
N VAL A 69 2.42 -0.98 -14.90
CA VAL A 69 1.86 0.07 -15.76
C VAL A 69 0.74 0.84 -15.07
N GLY A 70 0.28 0.36 -13.94
CA GLY A 70 -0.78 1.00 -13.18
C GLY A 70 -1.12 0.28 -11.89
N ILE A 71 -2.11 0.81 -11.22
CA ILE A 71 -2.80 0.20 -10.09
C ILE A 71 -4.31 0.36 -10.30
N VAL A 72 -5.08 -0.65 -9.97
CA VAL A 72 -6.54 -0.61 -10.02
C VAL A 72 -7.10 -0.90 -8.62
N THR A 73 -8.06 -0.09 -8.19
CA THR A 73 -8.65 -0.16 -6.86
C THR A 73 -10.16 -0.29 -6.91
N GLU A 74 -10.78 -0.73 -5.82
CA GLU A 74 -12.25 -0.72 -5.65
C GLU A 74 -12.83 0.68 -5.85
N ARG A 75 -12.09 1.73 -5.48
CA ARG A 75 -12.50 3.13 -5.70
C ARG A 75 -12.55 3.46 -7.19
N ASP A 76 -11.59 3.01 -7.98
CA ASP A 76 -11.60 3.20 -9.44
C ASP A 76 -12.80 2.50 -10.06
N TYR A 77 -13.11 1.30 -9.60
CA TYR A 77 -14.31 0.59 -10.00
C TYR A 77 -15.59 1.39 -9.69
N ALA A 78 -15.75 1.82 -8.45
CA ALA A 78 -16.94 2.56 -8.04
C ALA A 78 -17.14 3.83 -8.87
N ARG A 79 -16.08 4.60 -9.08
CA ARG A 79 -16.14 5.91 -9.75
C ARG A 79 -16.18 5.83 -11.27
N ASN A 80 -15.47 4.90 -11.87
CA ASN A 80 -15.25 4.85 -13.31
C ASN A 80 -16.02 3.75 -14.03
N VAL A 81 -16.63 2.83 -13.30
CA VAL A 81 -17.45 1.75 -13.86
C VAL A 81 -18.87 1.83 -13.31
N PHE A 82 -19.07 1.59 -12.03
CA PHE A 82 -20.40 1.52 -11.42
C PHE A 82 -21.18 2.84 -11.58
N LEU A 83 -20.63 3.97 -11.13
CA LEU A 83 -21.29 5.28 -11.20
C LEU A 83 -21.45 5.79 -12.63
N LYS A 84 -20.66 5.30 -13.57
CA LYS A 84 -20.78 5.66 -15.01
C LYS A 84 -21.67 4.71 -15.80
N GLY A 85 -22.31 3.75 -15.13
CA GLY A 85 -23.20 2.79 -15.76
C GLY A 85 -22.50 1.85 -16.77
N ARG A 86 -21.19 1.65 -16.63
CA ARG A 86 -20.40 0.76 -17.50
C ARG A 86 -20.55 -0.69 -17.05
N ALA A 87 -20.52 -1.59 -18.01
CA ALA A 87 -20.59 -3.02 -17.73
C ALA A 87 -19.19 -3.57 -17.42
N SER A 88 -19.00 -4.15 -16.23
CA SER A 88 -17.71 -4.68 -15.77
C SER A 88 -17.11 -5.75 -16.71
N PRO A 89 -17.90 -6.68 -17.31
CA PRO A 89 -17.35 -7.66 -18.21
C PRO A 89 -16.86 -7.11 -19.57
N GLN A 90 -17.29 -5.90 -19.95
CA GLN A 90 -16.91 -5.25 -21.20
C GLN A 90 -15.94 -4.07 -21.01
N THR A 91 -15.59 -3.75 -19.78
CA THR A 91 -14.63 -2.69 -19.48
C THR A 91 -13.28 -3.30 -19.14
N LEU A 92 -12.22 -2.83 -19.78
CA LEU A 92 -10.87 -3.31 -19.52
C LEU A 92 -10.21 -2.56 -18.34
N VAL A 93 -9.38 -3.25 -17.61
CA VAL A 93 -8.58 -2.68 -16.50
C VAL A 93 -7.77 -1.47 -16.97
N GLY A 94 -7.17 -1.55 -18.14
CA GLY A 94 -6.38 -0.46 -18.73
C GLY A 94 -7.16 0.85 -18.97
N GLU A 95 -8.50 0.78 -19.04
CA GLU A 95 -9.35 1.95 -19.23
C GLU A 95 -9.62 2.73 -17.95
N ILE A 96 -9.48 2.08 -16.79
CA ILE A 96 -9.82 2.68 -15.48
C ILE A 96 -8.65 2.76 -14.51
N MET A 97 -7.57 2.01 -14.73
CA MET A 97 -6.41 1.99 -13.84
C MET A 97 -5.77 3.36 -13.65
N GLY A 98 -5.28 3.64 -12.46
CA GLY A 98 -4.40 4.78 -12.21
C GLY A 98 -3.02 4.52 -12.82
N ARG A 99 -2.55 5.43 -13.68
CA ARG A 99 -1.25 5.30 -14.37
C ARG A 99 -0.10 5.98 -13.64
N ASN A 100 -0.41 6.96 -12.81
CA ASN A 100 0.58 7.64 -11.97
C ASN A 100 0.73 6.84 -10.66
N VAL A 101 1.52 5.79 -10.70
CA VAL A 101 1.74 4.93 -9.54
C VAL A 101 2.65 5.63 -8.55
N VAL A 102 2.14 5.87 -7.34
CA VAL A 102 2.93 6.33 -6.20
C VAL A 102 3.45 5.09 -5.48
N TYR A 103 4.74 5.02 -5.26
CA TYR A 103 5.40 3.90 -4.58
C TYR A 103 6.40 4.38 -3.53
N VAL A 104 6.85 3.48 -2.69
CA VAL A 104 7.85 3.74 -1.66
C VAL A 104 8.95 2.69 -1.71
N GLU A 105 10.12 3.06 -1.18
CA GLU A 105 11.22 2.12 -0.93
C GLU A 105 11.00 1.37 0.40
N PRO A 106 11.60 0.18 0.57
CA PRO A 106 11.39 -0.64 1.76
C PRO A 106 11.88 -0.01 3.07
N ASP A 107 12.76 0.98 3.00
CA ASP A 107 13.30 1.69 4.16
C ASP A 107 12.41 2.82 4.68
N LYS A 108 11.35 3.16 3.96
CA LYS A 108 10.41 4.20 4.39
C LYS A 108 9.73 3.81 5.70
N SER A 109 9.63 4.79 6.61
CA SER A 109 8.91 4.60 7.85
C SER A 109 7.40 4.55 7.64
N ILE A 110 6.70 3.97 8.59
CA ILE A 110 5.24 3.92 8.60
C ILE A 110 4.66 5.34 8.55
N GLU A 111 5.23 6.26 9.32
CA GLU A 111 4.79 7.66 9.40
C GLU A 111 4.96 8.38 8.05
N GLU A 112 6.09 8.17 7.39
CA GLU A 112 6.32 8.70 6.04
C GLU A 112 5.31 8.15 5.03
N CYS A 113 5.02 6.84 5.09
CA CYS A 113 4.01 6.22 4.23
C CYS A 113 2.61 6.78 4.48
N MET A 114 2.23 6.99 5.74
CA MET A 114 0.94 7.61 6.08
C MET A 114 0.85 9.05 5.55
N ALA A 115 1.92 9.82 5.67
CA ALA A 115 1.99 11.18 5.14
C ALA A 115 1.84 11.19 3.60
N ILE A 116 2.50 10.27 2.90
CA ILE A 116 2.38 10.10 1.44
C ILE A 116 0.94 9.72 1.06
N MET A 117 0.36 8.74 1.74
CA MET A 117 -1.03 8.32 1.48
C MET A 117 -2.02 9.48 1.65
N SER A 118 -1.84 10.28 2.71
CA SER A 118 -2.67 11.46 2.95
C SER A 118 -2.49 12.52 1.87
N ALA A 119 -1.24 12.89 1.57
CA ALA A 119 -0.93 13.94 0.60
C ALA A 119 -1.35 13.55 -0.84
N LYS A 120 -1.20 12.29 -1.21
CA LYS A 120 -1.54 11.79 -2.55
C LYS A 120 -2.94 11.22 -2.65
N ARG A 121 -3.68 11.14 -1.54
CA ARG A 121 -5.03 10.56 -1.46
C ARG A 121 -5.10 9.13 -1.99
N VAL A 122 -4.07 8.34 -1.70
CA VAL A 122 -4.00 6.91 -2.00
C VAL A 122 -3.99 6.10 -0.71
N ARG A 123 -4.49 4.87 -0.76
CA ARG A 123 -4.56 3.96 0.40
C ARG A 123 -3.71 2.71 0.22
N HIS A 124 -3.03 2.60 -0.89
CA HIS A 124 -2.16 1.48 -1.24
C HIS A 124 -0.88 2.03 -1.84
N LEU A 125 0.26 1.52 -1.38
CA LEU A 125 1.57 1.87 -1.88
C LEU A 125 2.31 0.61 -2.29
N PRO A 126 2.63 0.42 -3.56
CA PRO A 126 3.64 -0.54 -3.98
C PRO A 126 4.97 -0.23 -3.30
N VAL A 127 5.66 -1.28 -2.87
CA VAL A 127 7.01 -1.19 -2.31
C VAL A 127 7.99 -1.70 -3.35
N ILE A 128 8.89 -0.83 -3.79
CA ILE A 128 9.82 -1.11 -4.89
C ILE A 128 11.24 -0.85 -4.40
N ASN A 129 12.13 -1.77 -4.71
CA ASN A 129 13.57 -1.63 -4.47
C ASN A 129 14.31 -1.94 -5.75
N ASP A 130 15.18 -1.02 -6.19
CA ASP A 130 15.99 -1.17 -7.41
C ASP A 130 15.18 -1.61 -8.66
N GLY A 131 13.96 -1.08 -8.79
CA GLY A 131 13.06 -1.38 -9.90
C GLY A 131 12.27 -2.69 -9.73
N GLU A 132 12.50 -3.45 -8.65
CA GLU A 132 11.78 -4.67 -8.34
C GLU A 132 10.63 -4.44 -7.37
N LEU A 133 9.45 -4.95 -7.71
CA LEU A 133 8.28 -4.89 -6.85
C LEU A 133 8.39 -5.95 -5.74
N LEU A 134 8.51 -5.50 -4.48
CA LEU A 134 8.62 -6.37 -3.31
C LEU A 134 7.29 -6.72 -2.68
N GLY A 135 6.28 -5.91 -2.86
CA GLY A 135 4.97 -6.08 -2.25
C GLY A 135 4.14 -4.82 -2.34
N ILE A 136 2.99 -4.84 -1.67
CA ILE A 136 2.10 -3.70 -1.56
C ILE A 136 1.66 -3.54 -0.10
N VAL A 137 1.62 -2.31 0.39
CA VAL A 137 1.11 -2.00 1.72
C VAL A 137 -0.13 -1.13 1.63
N SER A 138 -1.12 -1.43 2.47
CA SER A 138 -2.36 -0.66 2.57
C SER A 138 -2.34 0.23 3.82
N ILE A 139 -3.26 1.22 3.86
CA ILE A 139 -3.47 2.01 5.08
C ILE A 139 -3.81 1.12 6.29
N GLY A 140 -4.56 0.04 6.08
CA GLY A 140 -4.89 -0.93 7.12
C GLY A 140 -3.66 -1.65 7.65
N ASP A 141 -2.70 -2.01 6.80
CA ASP A 141 -1.42 -2.60 7.21
C ASP A 141 -0.61 -1.65 8.11
N LEU A 142 -0.57 -0.37 7.76
CA LEU A 142 0.14 0.66 8.53
C LEU A 142 -0.50 0.86 9.91
N VAL A 143 -1.81 1.00 9.96
CA VAL A 143 -2.57 1.18 11.21
C VAL A 143 -2.40 -0.03 12.12
N LYS A 144 -2.49 -1.24 11.57
CA LYS A 144 -2.30 -2.48 12.33
C LYS A 144 -0.90 -2.57 12.95
N SER A 145 0.12 -2.16 12.21
CA SER A 145 1.50 -2.14 12.72
C SER A 145 1.66 -1.13 13.87
N ILE A 146 1.09 0.07 13.75
CA ILE A 146 1.13 1.09 14.82
C ILE A 146 0.45 0.58 16.09
N ILE A 147 -0.70 -0.07 15.99
CA ILE A 147 -1.43 -0.63 17.13
C ILE A 147 -0.59 -1.70 17.81
N SER A 148 -0.01 -2.63 17.05
CA SER A 148 0.84 -3.71 17.54
C SER A 148 2.07 -3.17 18.30
N ASP A 149 2.73 -2.16 17.76
CA ASP A 149 3.90 -1.54 18.39
C ASP A 149 3.53 -0.87 19.73
N ARG A 150 2.37 -0.25 19.81
CA ARG A 150 1.86 0.37 21.05
C ARG A 150 1.47 -0.66 22.10
N GLU A 151 0.81 -1.72 21.72
CA GLU A 151 0.45 -2.83 22.62
C GLU A 151 1.71 -3.45 23.22
N PHE A 152 2.72 -3.73 22.40
CA PHE A 152 4.00 -4.23 22.87
C PHE A 152 4.68 -3.27 23.86
N ALA A 153 4.68 -1.96 23.58
CA ALA A 153 5.25 -0.98 24.49
C ALA A 153 4.52 -0.91 25.85
N ILE A 154 3.19 -1.03 25.84
CA ILE A 154 2.37 -1.09 27.06
C ILE A 154 2.71 -2.34 27.87
N GLU A 155 2.79 -3.51 27.26
CA GLU A 155 3.16 -4.75 27.94
C GLU A 155 4.54 -4.67 28.58
N GLN A 156 5.53 -4.08 27.89
CA GLN A 156 6.87 -3.87 28.43
C GLN A 156 6.86 -2.95 29.66
N LEU A 157 6.11 -1.86 29.62
CA LEU A 157 5.96 -0.94 30.75
C LEU A 157 5.25 -1.61 31.91
N GLU A 158 4.19 -2.37 31.67
CA GLU A 158 3.49 -3.13 32.72
C GLU A 158 4.42 -4.16 33.39
N HIS A 159 5.21 -4.86 32.60
CA HIS A 159 6.19 -5.83 33.09
C HIS A 159 7.26 -5.15 33.99
N TYR A 160 7.75 -3.98 33.54
CA TYR A 160 8.71 -3.19 34.31
C TYR A 160 8.12 -2.73 35.65
N ILE A 161 6.89 -2.21 35.65
CA ILE A 161 6.19 -1.75 36.85
C ILE A 161 5.94 -2.91 37.84
N ARG A 162 5.57 -4.09 37.32
CA ARG A 162 5.36 -5.30 38.14
C ARG A 162 6.67 -5.83 38.70
N GLY A 163 7.76 -5.80 37.93
CA GLY A 163 9.10 -6.22 38.39
C GLY A 163 9.75 -5.28 39.38
N ALA A 164 9.39 -4.01 39.41
CA ALA A 164 9.90 -3.01 40.34
C ALA A 164 9.22 -3.06 41.74
N LYS A 165 8.19 -3.90 41.90
CA LYS A 165 7.46 -4.08 43.19
C LYS A 165 7.95 -5.25 44.05
N THR A 166 9.08 -5.83 43.72
CA THR A 166 9.74 -6.83 44.58
C THR A 166 10.91 -6.25 45.32
#